data_2c89dd8dd6545c57f19770e8d4c6db85
#
_entry.id   2c89dd8dd6545c57f19770e8d4c6db85
#
_cell.length_a   1.000
_cell.length_b   1.000
_cell.length_c   1.000
_cell.angle_alpha   90.00
_cell.angle_beta   90.00
_cell.angle_gamma   90.00
#
_symmetry.space_group_name_H-M   'P 1'
#
loop_
_entity.id
_entity.type
_entity.pdbx_description
1 polymer ?
#
loop_
_entity_poly.entity_id
_entity_poly.type
_entity_poly.pdbx_seq_one_letter_code
_entity_poly.pdbx_strand_id
1 'polypeptide(L)'
;LQINESTLTGEPIISKTTNEADFDEEATYPSNVVMRGTTVVDGHGVMAVEKVGDETGYGKVYEGSQIENNIDTPLQMQLAGLAKVISKAGYAIAAITFIALLTKVLLSSSGMPVMDLISHILNIFMVAVTLIVVSVPEGLPMSVTLSLALSMNRMLKTNNLVRKMHACETMGATTVICTDKTGTLTQNQMQVYQTNFYNLKDQKLVDDELSVLIKEGISVNSTAFLDFSEEKIKTLGNPTEAALLLWLNSQHQNYLEIRENDRILDQLTFSTERKYMATVVQSSLLGKRVLYVKGAPEIVLANSNR
;
A
#
# COMPACT_ATOMS: atom_id res chain seq x y z
N LEU A 1 21.43 -15.57 7.54
CA LEU A 1 20.05 -15.96 7.34
C LEU A 1 19.35 -14.91 6.46
N GLN A 2 18.71 -15.31 5.36
CA GLN A 2 17.93 -14.40 4.51
C GLN A 2 16.44 -14.56 4.79
N ILE A 3 15.77 -13.44 5.04
CA ILE A 3 14.35 -13.41 5.43
C ILE A 3 13.59 -12.44 4.53
N ASN A 4 12.40 -12.85 4.13
CA ASN A 4 11.45 -11.97 3.48
C ASN A 4 10.61 -11.26 4.55
N GLU A 5 10.84 -9.96 4.74
CA GLU A 5 10.12 -9.08 5.65
C GLU A 5 9.15 -8.12 4.92
N SER A 6 8.84 -8.37 3.65
CA SER A 6 8.04 -7.47 2.82
C SER A 6 6.65 -7.14 3.39
N THR A 7 6.10 -8.03 4.20
CA THR A 7 4.81 -7.80 4.88
C THR A 7 4.88 -6.76 6.01
N LEU A 8 6.08 -6.46 6.52
CA LEU A 8 6.31 -5.52 7.62
C LEU A 8 7.08 -4.28 7.19
N THR A 9 8.08 -4.45 6.30
CA THR A 9 9.00 -3.37 5.90
C THR A 9 8.84 -2.96 4.44
N GLY A 10 8.17 -3.76 3.62
CA GLY A 10 8.17 -3.61 2.16
C GLY A 10 9.43 -4.19 1.47
N GLU A 11 10.46 -4.55 2.22
CA GLU A 11 11.71 -5.08 1.67
C GLU A 11 11.66 -6.61 1.49
N PRO A 12 11.86 -7.12 0.26
CA PRO A 12 11.61 -8.52 -0.04
C PRO A 12 12.66 -9.49 0.51
N ILE A 13 13.91 -9.06 0.71
CA ILE A 13 14.98 -9.90 1.24
C ILE A 13 15.92 -9.08 2.11
N ILE A 14 15.99 -9.45 3.39
CA ILE A 14 16.88 -8.84 4.38
C ILE A 14 17.79 -9.91 4.94
N SER A 15 19.08 -9.59 5.09
CA SER A 15 20.05 -10.46 5.73
C SER A 15 20.02 -10.27 7.25
N LYS A 16 19.85 -11.36 7.98
CA LYS A 16 19.92 -11.41 9.45
C LYS A 16 21.18 -12.12 9.89
N THR A 17 21.84 -11.56 10.87
CA THR A 17 23.10 -12.09 11.43
C THR A 17 23.13 -11.91 12.95
N THR A 18 23.93 -12.73 13.62
CA THR A 18 24.23 -12.57 15.05
C THR A 18 25.62 -11.95 15.28
N ASN A 19 26.37 -11.71 14.20
CA ASN A 19 27.67 -11.06 14.28
C ASN A 19 27.46 -9.54 14.31
N GLU A 20 27.82 -8.89 15.41
CA GLU A 20 27.66 -7.46 15.62
C GLU A 20 28.43 -6.60 14.60
N ALA A 21 29.51 -7.12 14.04
CA ALA A 21 30.30 -6.43 13.01
C ALA A 21 29.56 -6.28 11.67
N ASP A 22 28.54 -7.12 11.43
CA ASP A 22 27.77 -7.17 10.20
C ASP A 22 26.35 -6.60 10.40
N PHE A 23 26.10 -5.86 11.49
CA PHE A 23 24.81 -5.24 11.73
C PHE A 23 24.59 -4.06 10.77
N ASP A 24 23.40 -4.04 10.19
CA ASP A 24 22.93 -2.95 9.37
C ASP A 24 22.25 -1.89 10.27
N GLU A 25 22.88 -0.74 10.41
CA GLU A 25 22.39 0.38 11.22
C GLU A 25 21.17 1.08 10.58
N GLU A 26 20.98 0.93 9.26
CA GLU A 26 19.85 1.53 8.53
C GLU A 26 18.63 0.59 8.48
N ALA A 27 18.76 -0.66 8.92
CA ALA A 27 17.67 -1.62 8.91
C ALA A 27 16.52 -1.19 9.84
N THR A 28 15.28 -1.32 9.36
CA THR A 28 14.06 -0.99 10.13
C THR A 28 13.96 -1.81 11.42
N TYR A 29 14.44 -3.05 11.40
CA TYR A 29 14.50 -3.94 12.56
C TYR A 29 15.94 -4.46 12.77
N PRO A 30 16.39 -4.65 14.01
CA PRO A 30 17.74 -5.08 14.30
C PRO A 30 18.14 -6.34 13.52
N SER A 31 19.40 -6.41 13.10
CA SER A 31 19.91 -7.50 12.26
C SER A 31 19.89 -8.87 12.94
N ASN A 32 19.82 -8.93 14.27
CA ASN A 32 19.73 -10.16 15.07
C ASN A 32 18.29 -10.53 15.50
N VAL A 33 17.28 -9.78 15.02
CA VAL A 33 15.87 -10.03 15.37
C VAL A 33 15.11 -10.54 14.15
N VAL A 34 14.35 -11.62 14.34
CA VAL A 34 13.41 -12.16 13.35
C VAL A 34 11.98 -11.91 13.80
N MET A 35 11.13 -11.51 12.88
CA MET A 35 9.79 -11.03 13.17
C MET A 35 8.74 -12.09 12.82
N ARG A 36 7.68 -12.17 13.64
CA ARG A 36 6.50 -12.99 13.32
C ARG A 36 5.86 -12.54 12.00
N GLY A 37 5.48 -13.51 11.16
CA GLY A 37 4.83 -13.25 9.86
C GLY A 37 5.81 -13.06 8.71
N THR A 38 7.11 -13.24 8.96
CA THR A 38 8.16 -13.26 7.94
C THR A 38 8.52 -14.68 7.54
N THR A 39 9.13 -14.85 6.38
CA THR A 39 9.50 -16.16 5.83
C THR A 39 10.99 -16.24 5.61
N VAL A 40 11.61 -17.31 6.10
CA VAL A 40 13.02 -17.62 5.81
C VAL A 40 13.12 -18.06 4.35
N VAL A 41 13.95 -17.35 3.58
CA VAL A 41 14.19 -17.61 2.15
C VAL A 41 15.42 -18.49 1.97
N ASP A 42 16.48 -18.23 2.76
CA ASP A 42 17.73 -18.98 2.68
C ASP A 42 18.44 -19.03 4.06
N GLY A 43 19.14 -20.13 4.27
CA GLY A 43 19.88 -20.39 5.49
C GLY A 43 19.02 -21.01 6.61
N HIS A 44 19.64 -21.21 7.77
CA HIS A 44 19.01 -21.75 8.96
C HIS A 44 19.57 -21.07 10.22
N GLY A 45 18.81 -21.11 11.31
CA GLY A 45 19.23 -20.55 12.58
C GLY A 45 18.36 -21.04 13.73
N VAL A 46 18.81 -20.75 14.93
CA VAL A 46 18.08 -21.01 16.18
C VAL A 46 17.72 -19.65 16.78
N MET A 47 16.44 -19.46 17.14
CA MET A 47 15.96 -18.23 17.75
C MET A 47 15.42 -18.48 19.16
N ALA A 48 15.59 -17.49 20.03
CA ALA A 48 14.86 -17.41 21.29
C ALA A 48 13.60 -16.57 21.09
N VAL A 49 12.46 -17.10 21.51
CA VAL A 49 11.19 -16.35 21.43
C VAL A 49 11.10 -15.35 22.57
N GLU A 50 11.08 -14.05 22.25
CA GLU A 50 11.00 -12.97 23.24
C GLU A 50 9.58 -12.46 23.44
N LYS A 51 8.78 -12.39 22.35
CA LYS A 51 7.43 -11.82 22.36
C LYS A 51 6.45 -12.73 21.65
N VAL A 52 5.23 -12.82 22.18
CA VAL A 52 4.16 -13.65 21.63
C VAL A 52 2.86 -12.84 21.52
N GLY A 53 1.93 -13.32 20.69
CA GLY A 53 0.59 -12.72 20.54
C GLY A 53 0.65 -11.25 20.11
N ASP A 54 -0.03 -10.40 20.84
CA ASP A 54 -0.22 -8.99 20.53
C ASP A 54 1.03 -8.13 20.85
N GLU A 55 1.95 -8.65 21.66
CA GLU A 55 3.22 -7.98 21.95
C GLU A 55 4.22 -8.06 20.79
N THR A 56 4.01 -8.95 19.82
CA THR A 56 4.84 -9.06 18.61
C THR A 56 4.70 -7.80 17.74
N GLY A 57 5.68 -7.54 16.88
CA GLY A 57 5.59 -6.44 15.90
C GLY A 57 4.34 -6.54 15.03
N TYR A 58 4.01 -7.74 14.56
CA TYR A 58 2.78 -8.00 13.80
C TYR A 58 1.50 -7.78 14.63
N GLY A 59 1.50 -8.18 15.92
CA GLY A 59 0.40 -7.96 16.84
C GLY A 59 0.11 -6.46 17.03
N LYS A 60 1.15 -5.65 17.23
CA LYS A 60 1.00 -4.19 17.35
C LYS A 60 0.48 -3.52 16.08
N VAL A 61 0.91 -3.97 14.90
CA VAL A 61 0.35 -3.50 13.61
C VAL A 61 -1.13 -3.86 13.51
N TYR A 62 -1.50 -5.08 13.90
CA TYR A 62 -2.89 -5.53 13.90
C TYR A 62 -3.75 -4.70 14.87
N GLU A 63 -3.30 -4.51 16.11
CA GLU A 63 -3.97 -3.66 17.11
C GLU A 63 -4.12 -2.22 16.60
N GLY A 64 -3.04 -1.63 16.08
CA GLY A 64 -3.06 -0.29 15.47
C GLY A 64 -4.04 -0.18 14.31
N SER A 65 -4.25 -1.25 13.53
CA SER A 65 -5.21 -1.26 12.43
C SER A 65 -6.67 -1.33 12.88
N GLN A 66 -6.92 -1.78 14.13
CA GLN A 66 -8.26 -1.89 14.73
C GLN A 66 -8.66 -0.66 15.54
N ILE A 67 -7.73 0.26 15.84
CA ILE A 67 -8.08 1.49 16.55
C ILE A 67 -9.05 2.27 15.67
N GLU A 68 -10.31 2.29 16.09
CA GLU A 68 -11.31 3.20 15.53
C GLU A 68 -11.00 4.62 16.01
N ASN A 69 -10.29 5.36 15.20
CA ASN A 69 -10.17 6.79 15.39
C ASN A 69 -11.55 7.41 15.10
N ASN A 70 -12.36 7.57 16.14
CA ASN A 70 -13.60 8.35 16.13
C ASN A 70 -13.28 9.87 16.11
N ILE A 71 -12.38 10.27 15.22
CA ILE A 71 -12.09 11.68 15.00
C ILE A 71 -13.14 12.20 14.02
N ASP A 72 -13.86 13.24 14.44
CA ASP A 72 -14.81 13.93 13.58
C ASP A 72 -14.12 14.39 12.29
N THR A 73 -14.77 14.17 11.18
CA THR A 73 -14.23 14.63 9.89
C THR A 73 -14.32 16.16 9.79
N PRO A 74 -13.49 16.79 8.92
CA PRO A 74 -13.55 18.25 8.72
C PRO A 74 -14.95 18.75 8.35
N LEU A 75 -15.71 17.99 7.55
CA LEU A 75 -17.09 18.32 7.18
C LEU A 75 -18.02 18.21 8.39
N GLN A 76 -17.89 17.16 9.22
CA GLN A 76 -18.70 17.00 10.42
C GLN A 76 -18.48 18.18 11.40
N MET A 77 -17.24 18.62 11.57
CA MET A 77 -16.92 19.80 12.40
C MET A 77 -17.55 21.08 11.83
N GLN A 78 -17.49 21.29 10.52
CA GLN A 78 -18.11 22.43 9.86
C GLN A 78 -19.64 22.41 9.96
N LEU A 79 -20.25 21.23 9.75
CA LEU A 79 -21.70 21.04 9.88
C LEU A 79 -22.18 21.25 11.32
N ALA A 80 -21.44 20.73 12.30
CA ALA A 80 -21.73 20.98 13.72
C ALA A 80 -21.62 22.47 14.09
N GLY A 81 -20.62 23.16 13.53
CA GLY A 81 -20.49 24.61 13.64
C GLY A 81 -21.69 25.38 13.07
N LEU A 82 -22.09 25.02 11.84
CA LEU A 82 -23.25 25.61 11.18
C LEU A 82 -24.55 25.32 11.96
N ALA A 83 -24.77 24.09 12.40
CA ALA A 83 -25.92 23.72 13.20
C ALA A 83 -26.01 24.54 14.51
N LYS A 84 -24.87 24.77 15.20
CA LYS A 84 -24.81 25.62 16.39
C LYS A 84 -25.24 27.07 16.09
N VAL A 85 -24.83 27.63 14.96
CA VAL A 85 -25.20 29.00 14.56
C VAL A 85 -26.70 29.09 14.28
N ILE A 86 -27.23 28.14 13.49
CA ILE A 86 -28.66 28.07 13.14
C ILE A 86 -29.51 27.86 14.40
N SER A 87 -29.12 26.95 15.30
CA SER A 87 -29.84 26.71 16.56
C SER A 87 -29.85 27.95 17.46
N LYS A 88 -28.71 28.66 17.60
CA LYS A 88 -28.67 29.93 18.36
C LYS A 88 -29.62 30.99 17.77
N ALA A 89 -29.63 31.14 16.46
CA ALA A 89 -30.54 32.05 15.79
C ALA A 89 -32.02 31.63 15.99
N GLY A 90 -32.33 30.33 15.89
CA GLY A 90 -33.64 29.78 16.15
C GLY A 90 -34.11 30.02 17.59
N TYR A 91 -33.27 29.79 18.59
CA TYR A 91 -33.59 30.10 20.00
C TYR A 91 -33.83 31.58 20.22
N ALA A 92 -33.03 32.46 19.61
CA ALA A 92 -33.22 33.91 19.73
C ALA A 92 -34.56 34.33 19.11
N ILE A 93 -34.90 33.85 17.93
CA ILE A 93 -36.17 34.13 17.24
C ILE A 93 -37.37 33.61 18.08
N ALA A 94 -37.28 32.35 18.57
CA ALA A 94 -38.32 31.78 19.43
C ALA A 94 -38.52 32.59 20.71
N ALA A 95 -37.46 33.00 21.37
CA ALA A 95 -37.52 33.85 22.58
C ALA A 95 -38.16 35.22 22.29
N ILE A 96 -37.76 35.90 21.22
CA ILE A 96 -38.32 37.18 20.80
C ILE A 96 -39.83 37.03 20.50
N THR A 97 -40.19 35.99 19.73
CA THR A 97 -41.57 35.68 19.37
C THR A 97 -42.42 35.41 20.61
N PHE A 98 -41.89 34.57 21.52
CA PHE A 98 -42.54 34.25 22.79
C PHE A 98 -42.82 35.50 23.61
N ILE A 99 -41.79 36.38 23.82
CA ILE A 99 -41.90 37.61 24.58
C ILE A 99 -42.93 38.57 23.91
N ALA A 100 -42.86 38.72 22.55
CA ALA A 100 -43.75 39.61 21.82
C ALA A 100 -45.20 39.15 21.91
N LEU A 101 -45.48 37.86 21.77
CA LEU A 101 -46.83 37.30 21.88
C LEU A 101 -47.34 37.33 23.32
N LEU A 102 -46.50 37.09 24.30
CA LEU A 102 -46.83 37.15 25.70
C LEU A 102 -47.21 38.60 26.12
N THR A 103 -46.40 39.59 25.73
CA THR A 103 -46.70 40.99 25.99
C THR A 103 -48.00 41.44 25.34
N LYS A 104 -48.25 40.98 24.10
CA LYS A 104 -49.55 41.24 23.41
C LYS A 104 -50.73 40.68 24.20
N VAL A 105 -50.65 39.44 24.67
CA VAL A 105 -51.72 38.81 25.46
C VAL A 105 -51.91 39.54 26.80
N LEU A 106 -50.83 39.86 27.52
CA LEU A 106 -50.93 40.57 28.78
C LEU A 106 -51.55 41.97 28.68
N LEU A 107 -51.20 42.69 27.59
CA LEU A 107 -51.79 44.02 27.33
C LEU A 107 -53.27 43.94 26.93
N SER A 108 -53.72 42.86 26.31
CA SER A 108 -55.10 42.63 25.84
C SER A 108 -55.98 41.93 26.88
N SER A 109 -55.43 41.46 27.97
CA SER A 109 -56.09 40.53 28.95
C SER A 109 -56.99 41.26 29.99
N SER A 110 -57.20 42.56 29.89
CA SER A 110 -58.07 43.28 30.85
C SER A 110 -59.51 42.77 30.81
N GLY A 111 -59.86 41.86 31.78
CA GLY A 111 -61.19 41.26 31.90
C GLY A 111 -61.36 39.83 31.38
N MET A 112 -60.30 39.15 30.95
CA MET A 112 -60.35 37.73 30.52
C MET A 112 -60.47 36.76 31.70
N PRO A 113 -61.27 35.63 31.57
CA PRO A 113 -61.23 34.56 32.53
C PRO A 113 -59.83 33.92 32.62
N VAL A 114 -59.42 33.50 33.84
CA VAL A 114 -58.08 32.92 34.06
C VAL A 114 -57.82 31.66 33.20
N MET A 115 -58.87 30.88 32.91
CA MET A 115 -58.73 29.66 32.09
C MET A 115 -58.40 30.03 30.64
N ASP A 116 -58.94 31.09 30.06
CA ASP A 116 -58.62 31.53 28.71
C ASP A 116 -57.20 32.13 28.64
N LEU A 117 -56.77 32.81 29.68
CA LEU A 117 -55.40 33.31 29.80
C LEU A 117 -54.37 32.18 29.78
N ILE A 118 -54.64 31.12 30.56
CA ILE A 118 -53.78 29.90 30.60
C ILE A 118 -53.72 29.28 29.21
N SER A 119 -54.88 29.14 28.55
CA SER A 119 -54.94 28.56 27.20
C SER A 119 -54.14 29.34 26.16
N HIS A 120 -54.20 30.67 26.23
CA HIS A 120 -53.38 31.57 25.36
C HIS A 120 -51.88 31.43 25.63
N ILE A 121 -51.46 31.37 26.90
CA ILE A 121 -50.06 31.16 27.25
C ILE A 121 -49.53 29.81 26.78
N LEU A 122 -50.32 28.74 26.92
CA LEU A 122 -49.97 27.42 26.40
C LEU A 122 -49.81 27.43 24.88
N ASN A 123 -50.70 28.08 24.15
CA ASN A 123 -50.57 28.22 22.70
C ASN A 123 -49.32 28.98 22.29
N ILE A 124 -48.95 30.08 22.98
CA ILE A 124 -47.72 30.82 22.72
C ILE A 124 -46.49 29.93 22.98
N PHE A 125 -46.53 29.15 24.07
CA PHE A 125 -45.46 28.23 24.40
C PHE A 125 -45.31 27.13 23.29
N MET A 126 -46.42 26.59 22.84
CA MET A 126 -46.44 25.60 21.70
C MET A 126 -45.84 26.24 20.43
N VAL A 127 -46.16 27.48 20.09
CA VAL A 127 -45.58 28.17 18.94
C VAL A 127 -44.04 28.33 19.15
N ALA A 128 -43.56 28.71 20.32
CA ALA A 128 -42.16 28.88 20.60
C ALA A 128 -41.41 27.52 20.49
N VAL A 129 -41.99 26.45 21.06
CA VAL A 129 -41.42 25.10 20.95
C VAL A 129 -41.35 24.64 19.47
N THR A 130 -42.42 24.90 18.71
CA THR A 130 -42.44 24.56 17.27
C THR A 130 -41.36 25.29 16.50
N LEU A 131 -41.11 26.57 16.77
CA LEU A 131 -40.05 27.35 16.16
C LEU A 131 -38.66 26.79 16.50
N ILE A 132 -38.44 26.34 17.73
CA ILE A 132 -37.20 25.71 18.16
C ILE A 132 -36.98 24.41 17.40
N VAL A 133 -37.99 23.52 17.35
CA VAL A 133 -37.89 22.22 16.67
C VAL A 133 -37.61 22.39 15.18
N VAL A 134 -38.37 23.27 14.51
CA VAL A 134 -38.18 23.54 13.07
C VAL A 134 -36.81 24.16 12.75
N SER A 135 -36.23 24.91 13.70
CA SER A 135 -34.90 25.52 13.52
C SER A 135 -33.74 24.54 13.53
N VAL A 136 -33.94 23.30 14.01
CA VAL A 136 -32.90 22.25 14.01
C VAL A 136 -32.84 21.60 12.64
N PRO A 137 -31.71 21.69 11.93
CA PRO A 137 -31.60 21.15 10.55
C PRO A 137 -31.36 19.64 10.55
N GLU A 138 -32.38 18.83 10.90
CA GLU A 138 -32.29 17.37 11.00
C GLU A 138 -31.97 16.68 9.65
N GLY A 139 -32.36 17.29 8.54
CA GLY A 139 -32.12 16.76 7.19
C GLY A 139 -30.66 16.85 6.70
N LEU A 140 -29.84 17.68 7.35
CA LEU A 140 -28.47 17.95 6.91
C LEU A 140 -27.54 16.73 7.09
N PRO A 141 -27.49 16.06 8.25
CA PRO A 141 -26.68 14.83 8.40
C PRO A 141 -27.15 13.70 7.47
N MET A 142 -28.46 13.57 7.27
CA MET A 142 -29.03 12.55 6.39
C MET A 142 -28.66 12.76 4.93
N SER A 143 -28.69 13.99 4.43
CA SER A 143 -28.33 14.30 3.04
C SER A 143 -26.85 14.07 2.76
N VAL A 144 -25.96 14.39 3.74
CA VAL A 144 -24.53 14.11 3.66
C VAL A 144 -24.28 12.59 3.63
N THR A 145 -24.92 11.84 4.53
CA THR A 145 -24.79 10.38 4.58
C THR A 145 -25.22 9.74 3.26
N LEU A 146 -26.32 10.19 2.67
CA LEU A 146 -26.78 9.70 1.37
C LEU A 146 -25.79 10.03 0.26
N SER A 147 -25.24 11.26 0.24
CA SER A 147 -24.23 11.67 -0.74
C SER A 147 -22.95 10.84 -0.64
N LEU A 148 -22.48 10.58 0.58
CA LEU A 148 -21.30 9.73 0.82
C LEU A 148 -21.56 8.28 0.38
N ALA A 149 -22.75 7.73 0.64
CA ALA A 149 -23.13 6.39 0.20
C ALA A 149 -23.15 6.28 -1.34
N LEU A 150 -23.66 7.29 -2.03
CA LEU A 150 -23.62 7.35 -3.49
C LEU A 150 -22.19 7.46 -4.03
N SER A 151 -21.34 8.24 -3.38
CA SER A 151 -19.92 8.38 -3.74
C SER A 151 -19.18 7.06 -3.55
N MET A 152 -19.40 6.36 -2.43
CA MET A 152 -18.84 5.03 -2.16
C MET A 152 -19.25 4.02 -3.25
N ASN A 153 -20.51 4.02 -3.69
CA ASN A 153 -20.98 3.15 -4.77
C ASN A 153 -20.30 3.47 -6.12
N ARG A 154 -20.04 4.75 -6.40
CA ARG A 154 -19.27 5.14 -7.60
C ARG A 154 -17.81 4.67 -7.52
N MET A 155 -17.17 4.80 -6.36
CA MET A 155 -15.81 4.34 -6.14
C MET A 155 -15.69 2.82 -6.28
N LEU A 156 -16.69 2.07 -5.81
CA LEU A 156 -16.73 0.61 -5.98
C LEU A 156 -16.73 0.21 -7.45
N LYS A 157 -17.43 0.96 -8.31
CA LYS A 157 -17.46 0.71 -9.77
C LYS A 157 -16.12 0.95 -10.46
N THR A 158 -15.20 1.66 -9.82
CA THR A 158 -13.83 1.93 -10.29
C THR A 158 -12.80 1.07 -9.56
N ASN A 159 -13.21 -0.08 -9.00
CA ASN A 159 -12.39 -1.02 -8.25
C ASN A 159 -11.76 -0.44 -6.96
N ASN A 160 -12.34 0.63 -6.40
CA ASN A 160 -11.93 1.19 -5.12
C ASN A 160 -12.89 0.74 -4.02
N LEU A 161 -12.49 -0.24 -3.22
CA LEU A 161 -13.26 -0.74 -2.09
C LEU A 161 -13.08 0.19 -0.88
N VAL A 162 -14.11 0.96 -0.57
CA VAL A 162 -14.16 1.82 0.62
C VAL A 162 -14.91 1.08 1.73
N ARG A 163 -14.26 0.85 2.86
CA ARG A 163 -14.85 0.15 4.01
C ARG A 163 -15.58 1.09 4.98
N LYS A 164 -15.11 2.33 5.11
CA LYS A 164 -15.70 3.35 5.99
C LYS A 164 -16.20 4.51 5.15
N MET A 165 -17.48 4.87 5.31
CA MET A 165 -18.15 5.90 4.50
C MET A 165 -17.45 7.27 4.62
N HIS A 166 -17.01 7.63 5.83
CA HIS A 166 -16.27 8.87 6.09
C HIS A 166 -14.90 8.96 5.41
N ALA A 167 -14.33 7.81 4.99
CA ALA A 167 -13.06 7.81 4.25
C ALA A 167 -13.17 8.54 2.90
N CYS A 168 -14.34 8.50 2.24
CA CYS A 168 -14.55 9.23 0.98
C CYS A 168 -14.41 10.75 1.17
N GLU A 169 -14.90 11.26 2.29
CA GLU A 169 -14.82 12.65 2.65
C GLU A 169 -13.38 13.06 2.99
N THR A 170 -12.73 12.28 3.85
CA THR A 170 -11.35 12.52 4.26
C THR A 170 -10.41 12.52 3.06
N MET A 171 -10.60 11.61 2.10
CA MET A 171 -9.83 11.59 0.85
C MET A 171 -10.03 12.87 0.03
N GLY A 172 -11.26 13.39 -0.05
CA GLY A 172 -11.56 14.64 -0.75
C GLY A 172 -10.95 15.90 -0.13
N ALA A 173 -10.68 15.86 1.17
CA ALA A 173 -10.08 16.97 1.94
C ALA A 173 -8.56 16.81 2.19
N THR A 174 -7.93 15.79 1.60
CA THR A 174 -6.52 15.48 1.80
C THR A 174 -5.61 16.56 1.23
N THR A 175 -4.68 17.03 2.03
CA THR A 175 -3.65 18.02 1.64
C THR A 175 -2.26 17.40 1.52
N VAL A 176 -2.04 16.25 2.16
CA VAL A 176 -0.77 15.51 2.14
C VAL A 176 -1.07 14.03 1.90
N ILE A 177 -0.36 13.43 0.97
CA ILE A 177 -0.44 12.01 0.65
C ILE A 177 0.89 11.36 0.99
N CYS A 178 0.88 10.47 2.00
CA CYS A 178 2.03 9.61 2.32
C CYS A 178 1.80 8.25 1.68
N THR A 179 2.75 7.82 0.85
CA THR A 179 2.67 6.55 0.14
C THR A 179 3.98 5.79 0.25
N ASP A 180 3.89 4.48 0.31
CA ASP A 180 5.04 3.61 0.13
C ASP A 180 5.34 3.44 -1.37
N LYS A 181 6.58 3.06 -1.70
CA LYS A 181 7.02 2.85 -3.08
C LYS A 181 6.64 1.45 -3.56
N THR A 182 7.10 0.43 -2.83
CA THR A 182 7.08 -0.96 -3.27
C THR A 182 5.70 -1.59 -3.09
N GLY A 183 5.12 -2.11 -4.17
CA GLY A 183 3.78 -2.71 -4.15
C GLY A 183 2.61 -1.71 -4.11
N THR A 184 2.90 -0.40 -3.95
CA THR A 184 1.90 0.68 -3.97
C THR A 184 2.02 1.54 -5.22
N LEU A 185 3.17 2.18 -5.44
CA LEU A 185 3.48 2.92 -6.66
C LEU A 185 4.04 2.01 -7.75
N THR A 186 4.58 0.88 -7.38
CA THR A 186 5.13 -0.14 -8.26
C THR A 186 4.36 -1.45 -8.09
N GLN A 187 4.46 -2.33 -9.07
CA GLN A 187 3.82 -3.66 -9.04
C GLN A 187 4.63 -4.71 -8.27
N ASN A 188 5.73 -4.31 -7.63
CA ASN A 188 6.70 -5.21 -6.99
C ASN A 188 7.18 -6.34 -7.95
N GLN A 189 7.25 -6.03 -9.23
CA GLN A 189 7.71 -6.94 -10.28
C GLN A 189 8.75 -6.23 -11.13
N MET A 190 9.98 -6.73 -11.10
CA MET A 190 11.06 -6.24 -11.93
C MET A 190 10.83 -6.62 -13.38
N GLN A 191 11.08 -5.69 -14.28
CA GLN A 191 11.02 -5.90 -15.73
C GLN A 191 12.19 -5.20 -16.41
N VAL A 192 12.67 -5.78 -17.51
CA VAL A 192 13.68 -5.12 -18.34
C VAL A 192 13.02 -3.97 -19.10
N TYR A 193 13.42 -2.75 -18.80
CA TYR A 193 12.92 -1.54 -19.46
C TYR A 193 13.63 -1.30 -20.79
N GLN A 194 14.96 -1.47 -20.82
CA GLN A 194 15.79 -1.24 -21.99
C GLN A 194 17.00 -2.17 -21.97
N THR A 195 17.41 -2.63 -23.14
CA THR A 195 18.63 -3.40 -23.35
C THR A 195 19.66 -2.59 -24.12
N ASN A 196 20.94 -2.81 -23.83
CA ASN A 196 22.05 -2.24 -24.58
C ASN A 196 23.19 -3.26 -24.63
N PHE A 197 23.01 -4.29 -25.44
CA PHE A 197 24.07 -5.28 -25.69
C PHE A 197 25.03 -4.77 -26.76
N TYR A 198 26.31 -4.79 -26.45
CA TYR A 198 27.34 -4.35 -27.36
C TYR A 198 27.30 -5.16 -28.67
N ASN A 199 27.32 -4.50 -29.82
CA ASN A 199 27.24 -5.06 -31.16
C ASN A 199 25.96 -5.83 -31.51
N LEU A 200 24.95 -5.88 -30.65
CA LEU A 200 23.68 -6.49 -30.99
C LEU A 200 22.82 -5.50 -31.82
N LYS A 201 22.54 -5.87 -33.07
CA LYS A 201 21.76 -5.03 -33.97
C LYS A 201 20.30 -4.92 -33.50
N ASP A 202 19.80 -3.69 -33.46
CA ASP A 202 18.40 -3.38 -33.04
C ASP A 202 18.01 -3.96 -31.69
N GLN A 203 18.97 -4.40 -30.86
CA GLN A 203 18.78 -5.05 -29.56
C GLN A 203 17.81 -6.25 -29.62
N LYS A 204 17.79 -6.97 -30.76
CA LYS A 204 16.97 -8.16 -30.97
C LYS A 204 17.85 -9.39 -31.09
N LEU A 205 17.42 -10.46 -30.46
CA LEU A 205 18.07 -11.76 -30.56
C LEU A 205 17.78 -12.38 -31.95
N VAL A 206 18.84 -12.75 -32.62
CA VAL A 206 18.83 -13.43 -33.95
C VAL A 206 19.66 -14.69 -33.87
N ASP A 207 19.81 -15.41 -34.98
CA ASP A 207 20.65 -16.62 -35.01
C ASP A 207 22.10 -16.27 -35.36
N ASP A 208 22.77 -15.60 -34.41
CA ASP A 208 24.19 -15.29 -34.47
C ASP A 208 24.90 -15.68 -33.16
N GLU A 209 26.24 -15.74 -33.20
CA GLU A 209 27.07 -16.16 -32.06
C GLU A 209 26.84 -15.26 -30.83
N LEU A 210 26.64 -13.95 -31.04
CA LEU A 210 26.40 -12.99 -29.96
C LEU A 210 25.06 -13.23 -29.27
N SER A 211 24.00 -13.47 -30.05
CA SER A 211 22.69 -13.80 -29.51
C SER A 211 22.70 -15.13 -28.74
N VAL A 212 23.46 -16.12 -29.23
CA VAL A 212 23.68 -17.39 -28.52
C VAL A 212 24.32 -17.14 -27.16
N LEU A 213 25.39 -16.34 -27.09
CA LEU A 213 26.07 -15.99 -25.83
C LEU A 213 25.12 -15.28 -24.86
N ILE A 214 24.27 -14.38 -25.34
CA ILE A 214 23.31 -13.66 -24.50
C ILE A 214 22.24 -14.60 -23.96
N LYS A 215 21.63 -15.42 -24.84
CA LYS A 215 20.61 -16.41 -24.47
C LYS A 215 21.13 -17.40 -23.41
N GLU A 216 22.28 -17.99 -23.68
CA GLU A 216 22.94 -18.93 -22.77
C GLU A 216 23.31 -18.25 -21.46
N GLY A 217 23.97 -17.09 -21.50
CA GLY A 217 24.39 -16.37 -20.31
C GLY A 217 23.24 -15.98 -19.39
N ILE A 218 22.12 -15.50 -19.94
CA ILE A 218 20.92 -15.20 -19.15
C ILE A 218 20.31 -16.48 -18.56
N SER A 219 20.25 -17.56 -19.35
CA SER A 219 19.63 -18.81 -18.94
C SER A 219 20.41 -19.53 -17.85
N VAL A 220 21.71 -19.74 -18.02
CA VAL A 220 22.51 -20.57 -17.11
C VAL A 220 23.07 -19.80 -15.90
N ASN A 221 23.36 -18.49 -16.06
CA ASN A 221 23.85 -17.65 -14.99
C ASN A 221 22.70 -17.02 -14.19
N SER A 222 21.78 -17.85 -13.70
CA SER A 222 20.59 -17.43 -12.95
C SER A 222 20.10 -18.56 -12.05
N THR A 223 19.67 -18.22 -10.85
CA THR A 223 19.02 -19.13 -9.89
C THR A 223 17.49 -18.98 -9.89
N ALA A 224 16.96 -18.00 -10.62
CA ALA A 224 15.52 -17.78 -10.72
C ALA A 224 14.83 -18.77 -11.66
N PHE A 225 13.52 -18.91 -11.49
CA PHE A 225 12.63 -19.72 -12.30
C PHE A 225 11.36 -18.96 -12.65
N LEU A 226 10.75 -19.30 -13.79
CA LEU A 226 9.42 -18.86 -14.20
C LEU A 226 8.45 -20.01 -14.06
N ASP A 227 7.35 -19.77 -13.35
CA ASP A 227 6.25 -20.72 -13.22
C ASP A 227 5.11 -20.32 -14.16
N PHE A 228 4.78 -21.24 -15.07
CA PHE A 228 3.75 -21.08 -16.09
C PHE A 228 2.44 -21.79 -15.73
N SER A 229 2.27 -22.22 -14.48
CA SER A 229 1.08 -22.98 -14.05
C SER A 229 -0.19 -22.15 -14.00
N GLU A 230 -0.08 -20.83 -13.92
CA GLU A 230 -1.21 -19.90 -13.89
C GLU A 230 -1.25 -19.03 -15.16
N GLU A 231 -2.37 -18.33 -15.36
CA GLU A 231 -2.55 -17.39 -16.48
C GLU A 231 -1.52 -16.25 -16.48
N LYS A 232 -1.05 -15.85 -15.29
CA LYS A 232 0.07 -14.90 -15.12
C LYS A 232 1.32 -15.67 -14.73
N ILE A 233 2.40 -15.46 -15.46
CA ILE A 233 3.71 -16.04 -15.16
C ILE A 233 4.15 -15.56 -13.79
N LYS A 234 4.37 -16.49 -12.86
CA LYS A 234 4.95 -16.21 -11.56
C LYS A 234 6.48 -16.32 -11.63
N THR A 235 7.14 -15.43 -10.92
CA THR A 235 8.59 -15.40 -10.80
C THR A 235 9.01 -15.97 -9.45
N LEU A 236 9.98 -16.89 -9.45
CA LEU A 236 10.55 -17.52 -8.27
C LEU A 236 12.04 -17.21 -8.21
N GLY A 237 12.55 -16.86 -7.01
CA GLY A 237 13.96 -16.53 -6.79
C GLY A 237 14.25 -15.04 -6.90
N ASN A 238 15.47 -14.68 -7.30
CA ASN A 238 15.92 -13.28 -7.35
C ASN A 238 15.12 -12.47 -8.39
N PRO A 239 14.51 -11.32 -8.01
CA PRO A 239 13.67 -10.53 -8.91
C PRO A 239 14.40 -10.00 -10.15
N THR A 240 15.67 -9.61 -10.01
CA THR A 240 16.48 -9.12 -11.14
C THR A 240 16.75 -10.23 -12.15
N GLU A 241 17.07 -11.42 -11.67
CA GLU A 241 17.29 -12.60 -12.52
C GLU A 241 16.00 -13.02 -13.23
N ALA A 242 14.89 -13.04 -12.49
CA ALA A 242 13.58 -13.34 -13.03
C ALA A 242 13.16 -12.34 -14.12
N ALA A 243 13.49 -11.06 -13.98
CA ALA A 243 13.23 -10.05 -15.01
C ALA A 243 13.98 -10.34 -16.32
N LEU A 244 15.21 -10.84 -16.24
CA LEU A 244 15.99 -11.24 -17.41
C LEU A 244 15.37 -12.49 -18.09
N LEU A 245 14.91 -13.46 -17.30
CA LEU A 245 14.21 -14.63 -17.84
C LEU A 245 12.87 -14.28 -18.49
N LEU A 246 12.10 -13.34 -17.90
CA LEU A 246 10.87 -12.81 -18.51
C LEU A 246 11.15 -12.11 -19.83
N TRP A 247 12.23 -11.32 -19.88
CA TRP A 247 12.66 -10.68 -21.12
C TRP A 247 13.03 -11.72 -22.18
N LEU A 248 13.78 -12.76 -21.83
CA LEU A 248 14.16 -13.84 -22.72
C LEU A 248 12.92 -14.59 -23.24
N ASN A 249 11.95 -14.86 -22.37
CA ASN A 249 10.67 -15.44 -22.74
C ASN A 249 9.88 -14.54 -23.71
N SER A 250 9.92 -13.21 -23.53
CA SER A 250 9.29 -12.25 -24.46
C SER A 250 9.93 -12.24 -25.84
N GLN A 251 11.18 -12.70 -25.97
CA GLN A 251 11.89 -12.92 -27.23
C GLN A 251 11.64 -14.34 -27.81
N HIS A 252 10.64 -15.06 -27.28
CA HIS A 252 10.28 -16.43 -27.67
C HIS A 252 11.41 -17.46 -27.50
N GLN A 253 12.26 -17.26 -26.49
CA GLN A 253 13.34 -18.17 -26.17
C GLN A 253 12.99 -19.04 -24.95
N ASN A 254 13.22 -20.33 -25.05
CA ASN A 254 13.02 -21.29 -23.96
C ASN A 254 14.30 -21.43 -23.13
N TYR A 255 14.36 -20.73 -21.99
CA TYR A 255 15.52 -20.78 -21.12
C TYR A 255 15.72 -22.14 -20.42
N LEU A 256 14.66 -22.92 -20.22
CA LEU A 256 14.76 -24.25 -19.60
C LEU A 256 15.49 -25.23 -20.50
N GLU A 257 15.18 -25.26 -21.80
CA GLU A 257 15.85 -26.09 -22.77
C GLU A 257 17.35 -25.77 -22.83
N ILE A 258 17.73 -24.51 -22.79
CA ILE A 258 19.14 -24.08 -22.73
C ILE A 258 19.81 -24.61 -21.46
N ARG A 259 19.16 -24.49 -20.29
CA ARG A 259 19.68 -24.99 -19.01
C ARG A 259 19.86 -26.50 -18.97
N GLU A 260 18.94 -27.25 -19.58
CA GLU A 260 18.99 -28.72 -19.63
C GLU A 260 20.09 -29.21 -20.54
N ASN A 261 20.38 -28.51 -21.62
CA ASN A 261 21.39 -28.91 -22.62
C ASN A 261 22.81 -28.51 -22.17
N ASP A 262 22.97 -27.50 -21.32
CA ASP A 262 24.26 -27.02 -20.90
C ASP A 262 24.67 -27.58 -19.54
N ARG A 263 25.90 -28.10 -19.47
CA ARG A 263 26.46 -28.64 -18.24
C ARG A 263 27.11 -27.49 -17.42
N ILE A 264 26.46 -27.10 -16.32
CA ILE A 264 27.06 -26.22 -15.33
C ILE A 264 28.21 -26.96 -14.64
N LEU A 265 29.41 -26.43 -14.70
CA LEU A 265 30.62 -27.00 -14.10
C LEU A 265 30.85 -26.44 -12.70
N ASP A 266 30.62 -25.13 -12.51
CA ASP A 266 30.76 -24.45 -11.24
C ASP A 266 29.92 -23.18 -11.24
N GLN A 267 29.42 -22.76 -10.08
CA GLN A 267 28.58 -21.59 -9.93
C GLN A 267 28.87 -20.86 -8.61
N LEU A 268 29.24 -19.60 -8.74
CA LEU A 268 29.36 -18.66 -7.63
C LEU A 268 28.10 -17.80 -7.59
N THR A 269 27.20 -18.06 -6.64
CA THR A 269 25.95 -17.32 -6.48
C THR A 269 26.19 -15.86 -6.11
N PHE A 270 25.21 -14.98 -6.35
CA PHE A 270 25.33 -13.57 -6.00
C PHE A 270 25.52 -13.38 -4.50
N SER A 271 26.39 -12.45 -4.14
CA SER A 271 26.47 -11.93 -2.78
C SER A 271 26.55 -10.40 -2.79
N THR A 272 25.96 -9.76 -1.78
CA THR A 272 25.95 -8.30 -1.61
C THR A 272 27.37 -7.74 -1.42
N GLU A 273 28.26 -8.51 -0.84
CA GLU A 273 29.67 -8.16 -0.63
C GLU A 273 30.43 -8.16 -1.95
N ARG A 274 30.31 -9.22 -2.74
CA ARG A 274 31.00 -9.34 -4.05
C ARG A 274 30.33 -8.52 -5.15
N LYS A 275 29.01 -8.32 -5.04
CA LYS A 275 28.17 -7.62 -6.04
C LYS A 275 28.17 -8.24 -7.43
N TYR A 276 28.52 -9.52 -7.56
CA TYR A 276 28.43 -10.27 -8.81
C TYR A 276 28.13 -11.74 -8.58
N MET A 277 27.65 -12.40 -9.62
CA MET A 277 27.47 -13.83 -9.78
C MET A 277 28.27 -14.31 -10.98
N ALA A 278 28.84 -15.50 -10.88
CA ALA A 278 29.60 -16.10 -11.96
C ALA A 278 29.21 -17.57 -12.14
N THR A 279 29.12 -18.03 -13.39
CA THR A 279 28.78 -19.43 -13.70
C THR A 279 29.69 -19.91 -14.83
N VAL A 280 30.36 -21.04 -14.60
CA VAL A 280 31.16 -21.73 -15.61
C VAL A 280 30.34 -22.85 -16.21
N VAL A 281 30.19 -22.84 -17.51
CA VAL A 281 29.45 -23.86 -18.24
C VAL A 281 30.28 -24.52 -19.32
N GLN A 282 29.98 -25.78 -19.62
CA GLN A 282 30.37 -26.40 -20.88
C GLN A 282 29.25 -26.11 -21.87
N SER A 283 29.43 -25.07 -22.69
CA SER A 283 28.43 -24.66 -23.67
C SER A 283 28.25 -25.75 -24.72
N SER A 284 27.03 -26.21 -24.88
CA SER A 284 26.63 -27.13 -25.96
C SER A 284 26.57 -26.43 -27.31
N LEU A 285 26.22 -25.14 -27.30
CA LEU A 285 26.05 -24.30 -28.48
C LEU A 285 27.40 -23.86 -29.07
N LEU A 286 28.39 -23.56 -28.22
CA LEU A 286 29.71 -23.06 -28.62
C LEU A 286 30.79 -24.14 -28.59
N GLY A 287 30.51 -25.34 -28.04
CA GLY A 287 31.47 -26.45 -27.94
C GLY A 287 32.68 -26.20 -27.02
N LYS A 288 32.66 -25.14 -26.18
CA LYS A 288 33.78 -24.72 -25.33
C LYS A 288 33.30 -24.39 -23.92
N ARG A 289 34.26 -24.23 -22.98
CA ARG A 289 33.97 -23.72 -21.65
C ARG A 289 33.83 -22.22 -21.70
N VAL A 290 32.76 -21.72 -21.09
CA VAL A 290 32.45 -20.29 -21.01
C VAL A 290 32.22 -19.89 -19.57
N LEU A 291 32.78 -18.75 -19.17
CA LEU A 291 32.51 -18.11 -17.88
C LEU A 291 31.57 -16.93 -18.13
N TYR A 292 30.37 -17.02 -17.58
CA TYR A 292 29.40 -15.92 -17.55
C TYR A 292 29.47 -15.20 -16.21
N VAL A 293 29.65 -13.87 -16.27
CA VAL A 293 29.67 -13.02 -15.07
C VAL A 293 28.60 -11.94 -15.23
N LYS A 294 27.78 -11.74 -14.21
CA LYS A 294 26.83 -10.65 -14.12
C LYS A 294 26.92 -9.98 -12.75
N GLY A 295 26.75 -8.68 -12.70
CA GLY A 295 26.82 -7.93 -11.44
C GLY A 295 26.84 -6.44 -11.65
N ALA A 296 27.29 -5.71 -10.64
CA ALA A 296 27.45 -4.28 -10.67
C ALA A 296 28.44 -3.89 -11.80
N PRO A 297 28.05 -2.96 -12.70
CA PRO A 297 28.84 -2.62 -13.89
C PRO A 297 30.27 -2.22 -13.56
N GLU A 298 30.48 -1.46 -12.51
CA GLU A 298 31.80 -1.00 -12.05
C GLU A 298 32.70 -2.17 -11.66
N ILE A 299 32.14 -3.22 -11.05
CA ILE A 299 32.90 -4.41 -10.63
C ILE A 299 33.22 -5.29 -11.83
N VAL A 300 32.24 -5.53 -12.69
CA VAL A 300 32.42 -6.38 -13.88
C VAL A 300 33.43 -5.74 -14.84
N LEU A 301 33.30 -4.44 -15.10
CA LEU A 301 34.23 -3.71 -15.98
C LEU A 301 35.66 -3.66 -15.41
N ALA A 302 35.82 -3.45 -14.11
CA ALA A 302 37.14 -3.43 -13.47
C ALA A 302 37.90 -4.76 -13.59
N ASN A 303 37.16 -5.89 -13.65
CA ASN A 303 37.71 -7.23 -13.78
C ASN A 303 37.72 -7.75 -15.23
N SER A 304 37.33 -6.95 -16.20
CA SER A 304 37.36 -7.30 -17.63
C SER A 304 38.61 -6.76 -18.31
N ASN A 305 39.34 -7.62 -19.00
CA ASN A 305 40.43 -7.22 -19.84
C ASN A 305 39.87 -6.74 -21.21
N ARG A 306 40.42 -5.64 -21.74
CA ARG A 306 40.06 -5.16 -23.08
C ARG A 306 40.72 -6.03 -24.13
#